data_47cf5ba1b4db76de18dfb90e034a11ea
#
_entry.id   47cf5ba1b4db76de18dfb90e034a11ea
#
_cell.length_a   1.000
_cell.length_b   1.000
_cell.length_c   1.000
_cell.angle_alpha   90.00
_cell.angle_beta   90.00
_cell.angle_gamma   90.00
#
_symmetry.space_group_name_H-M   'P 1'
#
loop_
_entity.id
_entity.type
_entity.pdbx_description
1 polymer ?
#
loop_
_entity_poly.entity_id
_entity_poly.type
_entity_poly.pdbx_seq_one_letter_code
_entity_poly.pdbx_strand_id
1 'polypeptide(L)'
;MVKNIFFTLITLLIFFFISEIIFTTFFYFKTAYSGPLLKVIKSSDYIDQEIILQNITIDRKTNKMVPGNYIIDGKKYHINSKGFRGDDFKKSNLKNCRIISLGGSITFGVEKSYSSILGQRISDDGAECESLNFGMTTKALNYIENLFLKEVLNYSPNIITIMANRNSTMYDSYGSGSKTPGIIASKQEYYIYRINKFLFSNIMTYRFFDLSYRRVNFLISKDNTKIPNPDNPDLLHSINYFETKYFSQLINIAGVCRKHNIKLVLIKEPYYLDVNFQNKLKSLDKKDLLKRLINYQSDNYSDKSKLFWIYTNAILNKTFDEIKSINNEVIVVDPTVRLYDKKKENYFTIDGNHLNSEGHEVVADELYMSIKSFL
;
A
#
# COMPACT_ATOMS: atom_id res chain seq x y z
N MET A 1 17.25 -22.13 -47.95
CA MET A 1 16.50 -21.27 -47.00
C MET A 1 16.03 -22.05 -45.79
N VAL A 2 15.27 -23.11 -45.91
CA VAL A 2 14.73 -23.89 -44.75
C VAL A 2 15.83 -24.43 -43.81
N LYS A 3 16.96 -24.97 -44.37
CA LYS A 3 18.08 -25.45 -43.52
C LYS A 3 18.70 -24.36 -42.64
N ASN A 4 18.83 -23.14 -43.16
CA ASN A 4 19.43 -22.04 -42.42
C ASN A 4 18.47 -21.57 -41.29
N ILE A 5 17.16 -21.55 -41.56
CA ILE A 5 16.14 -21.21 -40.55
C ILE A 5 16.15 -22.26 -39.43
N PHE A 6 16.22 -23.54 -39.79
CA PHE A 6 16.27 -24.65 -38.80
C PHE A 6 17.54 -24.58 -37.96
N PHE A 7 18.69 -24.29 -38.55
CA PHE A 7 19.96 -24.15 -37.84
C PHE A 7 19.94 -22.95 -36.90
N THR A 8 19.38 -21.82 -37.34
CA THR A 8 19.22 -20.61 -36.51
C THR A 8 18.30 -20.89 -35.31
N LEU A 9 17.20 -21.58 -35.53
CA LEU A 9 16.27 -21.95 -34.43
C LEU A 9 16.93 -22.87 -33.38
N ILE A 10 17.71 -23.86 -33.83
CA ILE A 10 18.46 -24.74 -32.93
C ILE A 10 19.49 -23.94 -32.14
N THR A 11 20.24 -23.05 -32.79
CA THR A 11 21.25 -22.22 -32.12
C THR A 11 20.60 -21.32 -31.07
N LEU A 12 19.46 -20.69 -31.36
CA LEU A 12 18.71 -19.88 -30.45
C LEU A 12 18.17 -20.69 -29.25
N LEU A 13 17.70 -21.90 -29.48
CA LEU A 13 17.26 -22.82 -28.43
C LEU A 13 18.41 -23.22 -27.50
N ILE A 14 19.56 -23.59 -28.07
CA ILE A 14 20.76 -23.93 -27.26
C ILE A 14 21.19 -22.73 -26.43
N PHE A 15 21.28 -21.56 -27.05
CA PHE A 15 21.62 -20.32 -26.32
C PHE A 15 20.65 -20.02 -25.19
N PHE A 16 19.34 -20.22 -25.45
CA PHE A 16 18.29 -20.05 -24.42
C PHE A 16 18.47 -21.02 -23.27
N PHE A 17 18.71 -22.32 -23.54
CA PHE A 17 18.95 -23.32 -22.48
C PHE A 17 20.21 -23.04 -21.67
N ILE A 18 21.29 -22.63 -22.31
CA ILE A 18 22.54 -22.25 -21.60
C ILE A 18 22.27 -21.04 -20.70
N SER A 19 21.61 -20.02 -21.21
CA SER A 19 21.28 -18.83 -20.42
C SER A 19 20.36 -19.15 -19.25
N GLU A 20 19.39 -20.05 -19.44
CA GLU A 20 18.49 -20.49 -18.38
C GLU A 20 19.24 -21.22 -17.25
N ILE A 21 20.20 -22.11 -17.60
CA ILE A 21 21.08 -22.77 -16.62
C ILE A 21 21.92 -21.74 -15.86
N ILE A 22 22.54 -20.79 -16.56
CA ILE A 22 23.36 -19.74 -15.96
C ILE A 22 22.54 -18.89 -14.98
N PHE A 23 21.38 -18.41 -15.40
CA PHE A 23 20.55 -17.56 -14.55
C PHE A 23 19.91 -18.32 -13.39
N THR A 24 19.48 -19.57 -13.60
CA THR A 24 19.00 -20.45 -12.52
C THR A 24 20.08 -20.67 -11.49
N THR A 25 21.30 -20.98 -11.91
CA THR A 25 22.47 -21.16 -11.01
C THR A 25 22.79 -19.85 -10.29
N PHE A 26 22.80 -18.73 -11.00
CA PHE A 26 23.04 -17.43 -10.42
C PHE A 26 22.01 -17.06 -9.35
N PHE A 27 20.71 -17.28 -9.63
CA PHE A 27 19.64 -17.02 -8.66
C PHE A 27 19.66 -18.00 -7.49
N TYR A 28 20.04 -19.26 -7.71
CA TYR A 28 20.15 -20.27 -6.65
C TYR A 28 21.26 -19.95 -5.65
N PHE A 29 22.45 -19.51 -6.14
CA PHE A 29 23.58 -19.12 -5.29
C PHE A 29 23.51 -17.68 -4.78
N LYS A 30 22.44 -16.99 -5.00
CA LYS A 30 22.20 -15.59 -4.63
C LYS A 30 22.42 -15.28 -3.14
N THR A 31 22.31 -16.25 -2.28
CA THR A 31 22.49 -16.08 -0.83
C THR A 31 23.93 -15.85 -0.39
N ALA A 32 24.91 -16.17 -1.24
CA ALA A 32 26.34 -16.16 -0.90
C ALA A 32 27.14 -14.96 -1.43
N TYR A 33 26.62 -14.14 -2.35
CA TYR A 33 27.42 -13.08 -3.01
C TYR A 33 26.83 -11.68 -2.88
N SER A 34 27.64 -10.73 -2.40
CA SER A 34 27.22 -9.34 -2.11
C SER A 34 27.71 -8.29 -3.13
N GLY A 35 27.84 -8.65 -4.42
CA GLY A 35 28.31 -7.73 -5.47
C GLY A 35 27.30 -6.63 -5.86
N PRO A 36 27.78 -5.54 -6.52
CA PRO A 36 26.93 -4.37 -6.86
C PRO A 36 25.73 -4.71 -7.73
N LEU A 37 25.85 -5.67 -8.66
CA LEU A 37 24.73 -6.14 -9.49
C LEU A 37 23.67 -6.87 -8.65
N LEU A 38 24.09 -7.58 -7.62
CA LEU A 38 23.21 -8.27 -6.68
C LEU A 38 22.55 -7.31 -5.67
N LYS A 39 23.22 -6.19 -5.31
CA LYS A 39 22.57 -5.10 -4.58
C LYS A 39 21.40 -4.51 -5.39
N VAL A 40 21.56 -4.44 -6.71
CA VAL A 40 20.49 -4.02 -7.64
C VAL A 40 19.34 -5.03 -7.68
N ILE A 41 19.66 -6.33 -7.59
CA ILE A 41 18.66 -7.41 -7.58
C ILE A 41 18.11 -7.64 -6.17
N LYS A 42 18.90 -7.41 -5.10
CA LYS A 42 18.45 -7.46 -3.70
C LYS A 42 17.71 -6.21 -3.23
N SER A 43 17.77 -5.11 -3.94
CA SER A 43 16.80 -4.01 -3.75
C SER A 43 15.39 -4.41 -4.19
N SER A 44 15.15 -5.70 -4.20
CA SER A 44 13.97 -6.41 -4.66
C SER A 44 12.77 -6.31 -3.71
N ASP A 45 12.91 -5.69 -2.53
CA ASP A 45 11.75 -5.54 -1.66
C ASP A 45 10.72 -4.54 -2.24
N TYR A 46 11.15 -3.67 -3.15
CA TYR A 46 10.25 -2.91 -4.00
C TYR A 46 9.53 -3.81 -5.01
N ILE A 47 10.22 -4.85 -5.47
CA ILE A 47 9.71 -5.86 -6.41
C ILE A 47 8.73 -6.80 -5.69
N ASP A 48 8.98 -7.16 -4.43
CA ASP A 48 8.13 -8.08 -3.67
C ASP A 48 6.73 -7.50 -3.49
N GLN A 49 6.60 -6.20 -3.31
CA GLN A 49 5.29 -5.54 -3.22
C GLN A 49 4.61 -5.38 -4.57
N GLU A 50 5.36 -5.04 -5.61
CA GLU A 50 4.83 -5.02 -6.97
C GLU A 50 4.40 -6.42 -7.43
N ILE A 51 5.14 -7.46 -7.02
CA ILE A 51 4.79 -8.88 -7.26
C ILE A 51 3.52 -9.26 -6.51
N ILE A 52 3.34 -8.84 -5.25
CA ILE A 52 2.09 -9.04 -4.51
C ILE A 52 0.94 -8.36 -5.24
N LEU A 53 1.13 -7.10 -5.65
CA LEU A 53 0.13 -6.33 -6.38
C LEU A 53 -0.24 -6.94 -7.74
N GLN A 54 0.73 -7.50 -8.46
CA GLN A 54 0.54 -8.12 -9.77
C GLN A 54 -0.01 -9.54 -9.68
N ASN A 55 0.17 -10.24 -8.55
CA ASN A 55 -0.25 -11.63 -8.39
C ASN A 55 -1.65 -11.81 -7.84
N ILE A 56 -2.19 -10.80 -7.14
CA ILE A 56 -3.59 -10.80 -6.72
C ILE A 56 -4.42 -10.10 -7.80
N THR A 57 -5.14 -10.89 -8.57
CA THR A 57 -5.98 -10.37 -9.66
C THR A 57 -7.15 -9.57 -9.09
N ILE A 58 -7.39 -8.39 -9.65
CA ILE A 58 -8.56 -7.58 -9.35
C ILE A 58 -9.63 -7.83 -10.41
N ASP A 59 -10.84 -8.19 -9.98
CA ASP A 59 -12.01 -8.29 -10.84
C ASP A 59 -12.45 -6.87 -11.25
N ARG A 60 -12.57 -6.63 -12.55
CA ARG A 60 -12.91 -5.32 -13.11
C ARG A 60 -14.33 -4.88 -12.87
N LYS A 61 -15.26 -5.83 -12.83
CA LYS A 61 -16.68 -5.51 -12.64
C LYS A 61 -16.93 -5.04 -11.21
N THR A 62 -16.33 -5.74 -10.26
CA THR A 62 -16.48 -5.46 -8.83
C THR A 62 -15.41 -4.53 -8.27
N ASN A 63 -14.30 -4.37 -8.98
CA ASN A 63 -13.09 -3.67 -8.53
C ASN A 63 -12.54 -4.23 -7.20
N LYS A 64 -12.72 -5.53 -6.96
CA LYS A 64 -12.27 -6.29 -5.80
C LYS A 64 -11.24 -7.34 -6.19
N MET A 65 -10.54 -7.87 -5.18
CA MET A 65 -9.63 -8.99 -5.39
C MET A 65 -10.42 -10.26 -5.74
N VAL A 66 -9.87 -11.05 -6.66
CA VAL A 66 -10.47 -12.35 -7.02
C VAL A 66 -10.29 -13.31 -5.84
N PRO A 67 -11.36 -13.99 -5.38
CA PRO A 67 -11.25 -14.95 -4.30
C PRO A 67 -10.27 -16.08 -4.60
N GLY A 68 -9.56 -16.53 -3.59
CA GLY A 68 -8.60 -17.64 -3.72
C GLY A 68 -7.46 -17.61 -2.72
N ASN A 69 -6.64 -18.65 -2.79
CA ASN A 69 -5.40 -18.77 -2.03
C ASN A 69 -4.23 -18.40 -2.92
N TYR A 70 -3.43 -17.45 -2.49
CA TYR A 70 -2.27 -16.96 -3.20
C TYR A 70 -1.01 -17.28 -2.40
N ILE A 71 0.04 -17.74 -3.07
CA ILE A 71 1.37 -17.89 -2.49
C ILE A 71 2.28 -16.93 -3.24
N ILE A 72 2.83 -15.96 -2.51
CA ILE A 72 3.65 -14.91 -3.06
C ILE A 72 4.90 -14.81 -2.18
N ASP A 73 6.07 -15.07 -2.75
CA ASP A 73 7.35 -15.13 -2.04
C ASP A 73 7.32 -16.03 -0.79
N GLY A 74 6.66 -17.19 -0.90
CA GLY A 74 6.49 -18.15 0.19
C GLY A 74 5.46 -17.76 1.25
N LYS A 75 4.87 -16.57 1.17
CA LYS A 75 3.82 -16.09 2.09
C LYS A 75 2.44 -16.43 1.55
N LYS A 76 1.54 -16.87 2.44
CA LYS A 76 0.17 -17.23 2.08
C LYS A 76 -0.77 -16.04 2.27
N TYR A 77 -1.61 -15.81 1.24
CA TYR A 77 -2.67 -14.81 1.27
C TYR A 77 -3.99 -15.49 0.91
N HIS A 78 -4.94 -15.40 1.80
CA HIS A 78 -6.31 -15.83 1.53
C HIS A 78 -7.19 -14.63 1.21
N ILE A 79 -7.85 -14.67 0.06
CA ILE A 79 -8.87 -13.69 -0.34
C ILE A 79 -10.21 -14.41 -0.30
N ASN A 80 -11.09 -13.95 0.54
CA ASN A 80 -12.38 -14.56 0.79
C ASN A 80 -13.37 -14.38 -0.38
N SER A 81 -14.52 -15.05 -0.30
CA SER A 81 -15.56 -15.03 -1.34
C SER A 81 -16.08 -13.62 -1.69
N LYS A 82 -15.87 -12.64 -0.81
CA LYS A 82 -16.27 -11.24 -1.02
C LYS A 82 -15.18 -10.36 -1.61
N GLY A 83 -13.98 -10.92 -1.87
CA GLY A 83 -12.83 -10.22 -2.44
C GLY A 83 -12.02 -9.40 -1.46
N PHE A 84 -12.02 -9.75 -0.16
CA PHE A 84 -11.22 -9.13 0.89
C PHE A 84 -10.25 -10.14 1.51
N ARG A 85 -9.21 -9.64 2.16
CA ARG A 85 -8.21 -10.48 2.81
C ARG A 85 -8.76 -11.08 4.10
N GLY A 86 -8.54 -12.39 4.29
CA GLY A 86 -8.93 -13.16 5.48
C GLY A 86 -10.06 -14.13 5.21
N ASP A 87 -10.60 -14.74 6.25
CA ASP A 87 -11.62 -15.76 6.17
C ASP A 87 -12.97 -15.21 5.70
N ASP A 88 -13.83 -16.11 5.26
CA ASP A 88 -15.22 -15.77 4.93
C ASP A 88 -15.99 -15.34 6.19
N PHE A 89 -16.81 -14.35 6.03
CA PHE A 89 -17.65 -13.81 7.10
C PHE A 89 -19.10 -13.68 6.65
N LYS A 90 -20.01 -13.76 7.61
CA LYS A 90 -21.44 -13.61 7.34
C LYS A 90 -21.80 -12.12 7.21
N LYS A 91 -22.83 -11.83 6.41
CA LYS A 91 -23.34 -10.46 6.25
C LYS A 91 -23.86 -9.90 7.57
N SER A 92 -24.67 -10.68 8.28
CA SER A 92 -25.11 -10.36 9.62
C SER A 92 -23.96 -10.58 10.62
N ASN A 93 -23.73 -9.61 11.51
CA ASN A 93 -22.80 -9.79 12.58
C ASN A 93 -23.35 -10.85 13.56
N LEU A 94 -22.59 -11.93 13.79
CA LEU A 94 -22.95 -12.99 14.72
C LEU A 94 -22.29 -12.79 16.10
N LYS A 95 -21.33 -11.87 16.19
CA LYS A 95 -20.67 -11.45 17.40
C LYS A 95 -21.26 -10.14 17.90
N ASN A 96 -20.99 -9.80 19.14
CA ASN A 96 -21.50 -8.56 19.74
C ASN A 96 -20.95 -7.30 19.08
N CYS A 97 -19.79 -7.40 18.42
CA CYS A 97 -19.19 -6.28 17.72
C CYS A 97 -18.44 -6.69 16.44
N ARG A 98 -18.33 -5.75 15.50
CA ARG A 98 -17.55 -5.90 14.27
C ARG A 98 -16.73 -4.67 13.96
N ILE A 99 -15.44 -4.89 13.78
CA ILE A 99 -14.47 -3.88 13.34
C ILE A 99 -14.15 -4.13 11.88
N ILE A 100 -14.21 -3.10 11.03
CA ILE A 100 -13.81 -3.20 9.62
C ILE A 100 -12.69 -2.20 9.37
N SER A 101 -11.52 -2.71 8.97
CA SER A 101 -10.35 -1.91 8.66
C SER A 101 -10.29 -1.58 7.17
N LEU A 102 -10.42 -0.31 6.83
CA LEU A 102 -10.38 0.23 5.47
C LEU A 102 -9.03 0.91 5.22
N GLY A 103 -8.48 0.71 4.04
CA GLY A 103 -7.22 1.37 3.68
C GLY A 103 -6.56 0.79 2.43
N GLY A 104 -5.31 1.23 2.23
CA GLY A 104 -4.46 0.82 1.12
C GLY A 104 -3.65 -0.46 1.41
N SER A 105 -2.46 -0.52 0.82
CA SER A 105 -1.53 -1.65 0.94
C SER A 105 -1.04 -1.88 2.37
N ILE A 106 -0.90 -0.84 3.18
CA ILE A 106 -0.52 -0.99 4.60
C ILE A 106 -1.64 -1.70 5.36
N THR A 107 -2.90 -1.32 5.16
CA THR A 107 -4.04 -2.03 5.78
C THR A 107 -4.14 -3.46 5.28
N PHE A 108 -3.93 -3.70 3.98
CA PHE A 108 -3.86 -5.05 3.45
C PHE A 108 -2.79 -5.88 4.17
N GLY A 109 -1.60 -5.33 4.39
CA GLY A 109 -0.47 -5.98 5.07
C GLY A 109 0.30 -6.97 4.18
N VAL A 110 1.62 -7.05 4.38
CA VAL A 110 2.48 -7.92 3.56
C VAL A 110 2.50 -9.36 4.11
N GLU A 111 2.59 -9.54 5.42
CA GLU A 111 2.66 -10.85 6.06
C GLU A 111 1.52 -11.03 7.04
N LYS A 112 1.57 -10.31 8.14
CA LYS A 112 0.44 -10.09 9.04
C LYS A 112 -0.13 -8.70 8.78
N SER A 113 -1.39 -8.49 9.03
CA SER A 113 -1.99 -7.16 9.01
C SER A 113 -2.33 -6.73 10.43
N TYR A 114 -2.28 -5.44 10.71
CA TYR A 114 -2.69 -4.94 12.03
C TYR A 114 -4.15 -5.33 12.36
N SER A 115 -5.00 -5.46 11.36
CA SER A 115 -6.38 -5.91 11.55
C SER A 115 -6.47 -7.37 12.05
N SER A 116 -5.65 -8.28 11.49
CA SER A 116 -5.62 -9.68 11.96
C SER A 116 -5.01 -9.80 13.36
N ILE A 117 -3.96 -9.01 13.65
CA ILE A 117 -3.34 -8.97 14.99
C ILE A 117 -4.32 -8.39 16.01
N LEU A 118 -5.05 -7.33 15.64
CA LEU A 118 -6.09 -6.75 16.49
C LEU A 118 -7.17 -7.79 16.84
N GLY A 119 -7.64 -8.54 15.81
CA GLY A 119 -8.62 -9.60 16.04
C GLY A 119 -8.13 -10.68 17.02
N GLN A 120 -6.86 -11.06 16.94
CA GLN A 120 -6.25 -12.00 17.88
C GLN A 120 -6.21 -11.42 19.30
N ARG A 121 -5.76 -10.17 19.49
CA ARG A 121 -5.70 -9.51 20.82
C ARG A 121 -7.06 -9.39 21.46
N ILE A 122 -8.08 -9.04 20.70
CA ILE A 122 -9.46 -8.94 21.17
C ILE A 122 -9.94 -10.32 21.65
N SER A 123 -9.63 -11.37 20.90
CA SER A 123 -9.97 -12.74 21.26
C SER A 123 -9.23 -13.21 22.52
N ASP A 124 -7.95 -12.87 22.64
CA ASP A 124 -7.11 -13.23 23.79
C ASP A 124 -7.62 -12.56 25.09
N ASP A 125 -8.20 -11.35 24.97
CA ASP A 125 -8.86 -10.65 26.10
C ASP A 125 -10.29 -11.14 26.36
N GLY A 126 -10.78 -12.12 25.60
CA GLY A 126 -12.10 -12.72 25.79
C GLY A 126 -13.26 -11.89 25.24
N ALA A 127 -13.01 -10.81 24.50
CA ALA A 127 -14.07 -10.02 23.89
C ALA A 127 -14.60 -10.67 22.59
N GLU A 128 -15.92 -10.67 22.43
CA GLU A 128 -16.60 -11.22 21.25
C GLU A 128 -16.73 -10.19 20.14
N CYS A 129 -15.63 -9.80 19.52
CA CYS A 129 -15.61 -8.84 18.44
C CYS A 129 -14.87 -9.41 17.21
N GLU A 130 -15.46 -9.23 16.03
CA GLU A 130 -14.87 -9.69 14.76
C GLU A 130 -14.04 -8.55 14.14
N SER A 131 -12.80 -8.82 13.75
CA SER A 131 -11.95 -7.87 13.04
C SER A 131 -11.75 -8.31 11.59
N LEU A 132 -12.19 -7.48 10.64
CA LEU A 132 -12.18 -7.75 9.21
C LEU A 132 -11.23 -6.80 8.49
N ASN A 133 -10.44 -7.34 7.56
CA ASN A 133 -9.49 -6.59 6.75
C ASN A 133 -10.05 -6.29 5.35
N PHE A 134 -10.45 -5.04 5.13
CA PHE A 134 -10.91 -4.53 3.83
C PHE A 134 -9.84 -3.64 3.17
N GLY A 135 -8.58 -3.80 3.59
CA GLY A 135 -7.45 -3.15 2.94
C GLY A 135 -7.29 -3.67 1.50
N MET A 136 -7.10 -2.75 0.58
CA MET A 136 -6.89 -3.05 -0.83
C MET A 136 -5.71 -2.27 -1.37
N THR A 137 -4.80 -2.98 -2.02
CA THR A 137 -3.60 -2.37 -2.60
C THR A 137 -3.97 -1.30 -3.64
N THR A 138 -3.20 -0.22 -3.69
CA THR A 138 -3.38 0.91 -4.62
C THR A 138 -4.68 1.71 -4.50
N LYS A 139 -5.53 1.43 -3.51
CA LYS A 139 -6.80 2.17 -3.34
C LYS A 139 -6.61 3.41 -2.47
N ALA A 140 -7.19 4.50 -2.93
CA ALA A 140 -7.18 5.81 -2.31
C ALA A 140 -8.48 6.10 -1.55
N LEU A 141 -8.58 7.23 -0.86
CA LEU A 141 -9.71 7.56 0.00
C LEU A 141 -11.05 7.62 -0.77
N ASN A 142 -11.04 8.09 -2.02
CA ASN A 142 -12.25 8.12 -2.85
C ASN A 142 -12.84 6.73 -3.09
N TYR A 143 -11.99 5.72 -3.28
CA TYR A 143 -12.43 4.33 -3.37
C TYR A 143 -12.97 3.82 -2.04
N ILE A 144 -12.27 4.13 -0.94
CA ILE A 144 -12.64 3.73 0.42
C ILE A 144 -14.01 4.33 0.80
N GLU A 145 -14.23 5.61 0.51
CA GLU A 145 -15.52 6.28 0.73
C GLU A 145 -16.64 5.57 -0.04
N ASN A 146 -16.43 5.31 -1.33
CA ASN A 146 -17.40 4.60 -2.14
C ASN A 146 -17.68 3.18 -1.63
N LEU A 147 -16.65 2.44 -1.24
CA LEU A 147 -16.77 1.10 -0.67
C LEU A 147 -17.55 1.14 0.65
N PHE A 148 -17.25 2.11 1.51
CA PHE A 148 -17.92 2.31 2.78
C PHE A 148 -19.43 2.58 2.56
N LEU A 149 -19.76 3.57 1.74
CA LEU A 149 -21.15 3.98 1.50
C LEU A 149 -22.00 2.92 0.80
N LYS A 150 -21.42 2.19 -0.16
CA LYS A 150 -22.19 1.24 -0.99
C LYS A 150 -22.25 -0.17 -0.42
N GLU A 151 -21.28 -0.56 0.38
CA GLU A 151 -21.14 -1.96 0.78
C GLU A 151 -20.91 -2.17 2.27
N VAL A 152 -19.91 -1.49 2.87
CA VAL A 152 -19.45 -1.77 4.23
C VAL A 152 -20.57 -1.59 5.25
N LEU A 153 -21.43 -0.60 5.07
CA LEU A 153 -22.61 -0.37 5.92
C LEU A 153 -23.53 -1.59 5.98
N ASN A 154 -23.63 -2.38 4.90
CA ASN A 154 -24.44 -3.59 4.86
C ASN A 154 -23.89 -4.74 5.72
N TYR A 155 -22.68 -4.61 6.24
CA TYR A 155 -22.05 -5.60 7.12
C TYR A 155 -22.19 -5.23 8.60
N SER A 156 -22.98 -4.22 8.95
CA SER A 156 -23.28 -3.78 10.31
C SER A 156 -22.01 -3.59 11.17
N PRO A 157 -21.07 -2.74 10.76
CA PRO A 157 -19.89 -2.47 11.57
C PRO A 157 -20.24 -1.65 12.82
N ASN A 158 -19.58 -1.95 13.93
CA ASN A 158 -19.62 -1.12 15.13
C ASN A 158 -18.47 -0.11 15.12
N ILE A 159 -17.33 -0.52 14.55
CA ILE A 159 -16.13 0.31 14.47
C ILE A 159 -15.59 0.25 13.03
N ILE A 160 -15.28 1.41 12.48
CA ILE A 160 -14.56 1.54 11.21
C ILE A 160 -13.19 2.15 11.49
N THR A 161 -12.12 1.53 10.98
CA THR A 161 -10.79 2.14 10.99
C THR A 161 -10.36 2.53 9.59
N ILE A 162 -9.72 3.69 9.43
CA ILE A 162 -9.23 4.18 8.14
C ILE A 162 -7.76 4.55 8.24
N MET A 163 -6.94 3.95 7.35
CA MET A 163 -5.54 4.31 7.11
C MET A 163 -5.32 4.41 5.59
N ALA A 164 -5.31 5.62 5.02
CA ALA A 164 -5.44 5.80 3.57
C ALA A 164 -4.69 7.00 2.97
N ASN A 165 -3.60 7.46 3.56
CA ASN A 165 -2.93 8.71 3.13
C ASN A 165 -2.13 8.55 1.84
N ARG A 166 -1.20 7.58 1.80
CA ARG A 166 -0.23 7.46 0.71
C ARG A 166 -0.89 7.30 -0.66
N ASN A 167 -1.84 6.39 -0.76
CA ASN A 167 -2.53 6.16 -2.02
C ASN A 167 -3.38 7.35 -2.43
N SER A 168 -3.96 8.07 -1.49
CA SER A 168 -4.70 9.31 -1.76
C SER A 168 -3.78 10.39 -2.33
N THR A 169 -2.55 10.49 -1.81
CA THR A 169 -1.52 11.37 -2.37
C THR A 169 -1.18 10.99 -3.82
N MET A 170 -1.02 9.68 -4.09
CA MET A 170 -0.58 9.20 -5.40
C MET A 170 -1.68 9.21 -6.46
N TYR A 171 -2.90 8.84 -6.10
CA TYR A 171 -3.95 8.54 -7.09
C TYR A 171 -5.06 9.59 -7.14
N ASP A 172 -5.42 10.19 -6.02
CA ASP A 172 -6.50 11.16 -5.97
C ASP A 172 -5.99 12.58 -6.21
N SER A 173 -4.82 12.93 -5.64
CA SER A 173 -4.29 14.29 -5.71
C SER A 173 -3.78 14.67 -7.09
N TYR A 174 -3.24 13.74 -7.86
CA TYR A 174 -2.74 14.01 -9.21
C TYR A 174 -3.80 14.08 -10.29
N GLY A 175 -5.08 13.85 -9.97
CA GLY A 175 -6.14 13.83 -10.98
C GLY A 175 -5.92 12.76 -12.06
N SER A 176 -4.88 11.98 -11.90
CA SER A 176 -4.52 10.96 -12.85
C SER A 176 -5.60 9.88 -12.77
N GLY A 177 -6.49 9.85 -13.76
CA GLY A 177 -7.15 8.62 -14.16
C GLY A 177 -6.09 7.58 -14.57
N SER A 178 -4.99 7.54 -13.80
CA SER A 178 -3.90 6.63 -14.00
C SER A 178 -4.49 5.24 -13.90
N LYS A 179 -4.38 4.53 -15.01
CA LYS A 179 -4.68 3.12 -15.09
C LYS A 179 -4.07 2.49 -13.85
N THR A 180 -4.91 2.10 -12.90
CA THR A 180 -4.48 1.48 -11.65
C THR A 180 -3.55 0.34 -12.03
N PRO A 181 -2.31 0.29 -11.58
CA PRO A 181 -1.44 -0.86 -11.86
C PRO A 181 -2.22 -2.13 -11.50
N GLY A 182 -2.38 -3.06 -12.44
CA GLY A 182 -3.17 -4.29 -12.25
C GLY A 182 -4.59 -4.27 -12.83
N ILE A 183 -5.13 -3.14 -13.27
CA ILE A 183 -6.37 -3.17 -14.05
C ILE A 183 -6.04 -3.52 -15.50
N ILE A 184 -6.25 -4.77 -15.84
CA ILE A 184 -6.11 -5.28 -17.20
C ILE A 184 -7.23 -4.67 -18.07
N ALA A 185 -6.94 -3.77 -19.01
CA ALA A 185 -7.94 -2.97 -19.71
C ALA A 185 -8.69 -3.71 -20.84
N SER A 186 -8.16 -4.84 -21.32
CA SER A 186 -8.77 -5.64 -22.38
C SER A 186 -8.50 -7.14 -22.21
N LYS A 187 -9.28 -7.97 -22.93
CA LYS A 187 -9.05 -9.43 -22.96
C LYS A 187 -7.64 -9.74 -23.48
N GLN A 188 -7.13 -8.95 -24.41
CA GLN A 188 -5.78 -9.09 -24.96
C GLN A 188 -4.70 -8.79 -23.91
N GLU A 189 -4.86 -7.72 -23.13
CA GLU A 189 -3.95 -7.40 -22.01
C GLU A 189 -3.96 -8.49 -20.94
N TYR A 190 -5.11 -9.13 -20.70
CA TYR A 190 -5.19 -10.29 -19.79
C TYR A 190 -4.35 -11.47 -20.25
N TYR A 191 -4.40 -11.82 -21.54
CA TYR A 191 -3.57 -12.90 -22.08
C TYR A 191 -2.09 -12.55 -22.02
N ILE A 192 -1.73 -11.33 -22.41
CA ILE A 192 -0.35 -10.83 -22.31
C ILE A 192 0.13 -10.88 -20.86
N TYR A 193 -0.68 -10.43 -19.91
CA TYR A 193 -0.37 -10.51 -18.49
C TYR A 193 -0.15 -11.96 -18.03
N ARG A 194 -1.02 -12.90 -18.40
CA ARG A 194 -0.86 -14.32 -18.04
C ARG A 194 0.40 -14.94 -18.62
N ILE A 195 0.71 -14.62 -19.87
CA ILE A 195 1.94 -15.08 -20.52
C ILE A 195 3.16 -14.50 -19.80
N ASN A 196 3.19 -13.19 -19.56
CA ASN A 196 4.27 -12.54 -18.84
C ASN A 196 4.43 -13.11 -17.41
N LYS A 197 3.33 -13.34 -16.70
CA LYS A 197 3.34 -13.97 -15.39
C LYS A 197 3.93 -15.39 -15.44
N PHE A 198 3.51 -16.19 -16.41
CA PHE A 198 4.05 -17.54 -16.60
C PHE A 198 5.55 -17.50 -16.91
N LEU A 199 5.97 -16.65 -17.83
CA LEU A 199 7.37 -16.49 -18.19
C LEU A 199 8.22 -16.02 -17.01
N PHE A 200 7.75 -15.00 -16.28
CA PHE A 200 8.44 -14.46 -15.10
C PHE A 200 8.60 -15.50 -13.98
N SER A 201 7.57 -16.31 -13.75
CA SER A 201 7.58 -17.31 -12.67
C SER A 201 8.39 -18.55 -12.99
N ASN A 202 8.51 -18.92 -14.27
CA ASN A 202 9.06 -20.21 -14.68
C ASN A 202 10.36 -20.13 -15.50
N ILE A 203 10.69 -18.94 -16.02
CA ILE A 203 11.85 -18.76 -16.89
C ILE A 203 12.79 -17.73 -16.28
N MET A 204 13.92 -18.19 -15.72
CA MET A 204 14.88 -17.33 -15.02
C MET A 204 15.56 -16.32 -15.94
N THR A 205 15.82 -16.70 -17.18
CA THR A 205 16.34 -15.79 -18.19
C THR A 205 15.39 -14.63 -18.46
N TYR A 206 14.09 -14.92 -18.64
CA TYR A 206 13.06 -13.90 -18.80
C TYR A 206 12.97 -13.00 -17.56
N ARG A 207 12.95 -13.60 -16.38
CA ARG A 207 12.92 -12.88 -15.08
C ARG A 207 14.10 -11.92 -14.95
N PHE A 208 15.32 -12.35 -15.32
CA PHE A 208 16.51 -11.50 -15.30
C PHE A 208 16.38 -10.30 -16.22
N PHE A 209 15.99 -10.52 -17.49
CA PHE A 209 15.84 -9.43 -18.44
C PHE A 209 14.70 -8.47 -18.07
N ASP A 210 13.56 -8.97 -17.62
CA ASP A 210 12.44 -8.14 -17.17
C ASP A 210 12.84 -7.26 -15.97
N LEU A 211 13.51 -7.84 -14.96
CA LEU A 211 14.02 -7.10 -13.82
C LEU A 211 15.08 -6.06 -14.21
N SER A 212 16.00 -6.43 -15.14
CA SER A 212 17.03 -5.53 -15.63
C SER A 212 16.41 -4.37 -16.41
N TYR A 213 15.45 -4.64 -17.28
CA TYR A 213 14.70 -3.63 -18.04
C TYR A 213 13.95 -2.67 -17.13
N ARG A 214 13.23 -3.19 -16.14
CA ARG A 214 12.54 -2.36 -15.15
C ARG A 214 13.52 -1.49 -14.37
N ARG A 215 14.68 -2.04 -14.00
CA ARG A 215 15.71 -1.28 -13.29
C ARG A 215 16.31 -0.18 -14.14
N VAL A 216 16.64 -0.46 -15.41
CA VAL A 216 17.15 0.54 -16.36
C VAL A 216 16.09 1.63 -16.55
N ASN A 217 14.84 1.26 -16.80
CA ASN A 217 13.74 2.23 -16.91
C ASN A 217 13.56 3.03 -15.64
N PHE A 218 13.66 2.41 -14.46
CA PHE A 218 13.62 3.13 -13.18
C PHE A 218 14.79 4.13 -13.05
N LEU A 219 16.00 3.75 -13.44
CA LEU A 219 17.17 4.64 -13.40
C LEU A 219 17.04 5.79 -14.41
N ILE A 220 16.53 5.50 -15.60
CA ILE A 220 16.26 6.51 -16.64
C ILE A 220 15.08 7.40 -16.24
N SER A 221 14.01 6.81 -15.68
CA SER A 221 12.84 7.55 -15.22
C SER A 221 13.08 8.30 -13.91
N LYS A 222 14.13 7.94 -13.15
CA LYS A 222 14.53 8.68 -11.97
C LYS A 222 14.92 10.13 -12.29
N ASP A 223 15.48 10.37 -13.46
CA ASP A 223 15.68 11.73 -13.97
C ASP A 223 14.40 12.36 -14.53
N ASN A 224 13.38 11.54 -14.83
CA ASN A 224 12.09 11.94 -15.37
C ASN A 224 10.93 11.76 -14.39
N THR A 225 11.15 11.41 -13.11
CA THR A 225 10.11 11.66 -12.11
C THR A 225 9.90 13.16 -12.12
N LYS A 226 8.88 13.59 -12.83
CA LYS A 226 8.41 14.97 -12.85
C LYS A 226 8.06 15.31 -11.40
N ILE A 227 9.09 15.77 -10.68
CA ILE A 227 8.88 16.47 -9.44
C ILE A 227 7.97 17.63 -9.83
N PRO A 228 6.76 17.75 -9.28
CA PRO A 228 5.88 18.84 -9.68
C PRO A 228 6.64 20.16 -9.55
N ASN A 229 6.81 20.86 -10.66
CA ASN A 229 7.32 22.21 -10.65
C ASN A 229 6.32 23.05 -9.82
N PRO A 230 6.74 24.02 -9.00
CA PRO A 230 5.83 24.94 -8.31
C PRO A 230 4.78 25.59 -9.21
N ASP A 231 5.12 25.79 -10.49
CA ASP A 231 4.21 26.33 -11.53
C ASP A 231 3.38 25.23 -12.23
N ASN A 232 3.49 23.98 -11.78
CA ASN A 232 2.77 22.88 -12.40
C ASN A 232 1.31 22.88 -11.94
N PRO A 233 0.34 22.88 -12.86
CA PRO A 233 -1.09 22.75 -12.53
C PRO A 233 -1.39 21.51 -11.69
N ASP A 234 -0.60 20.44 -11.79
CA ASP A 234 -0.75 19.23 -10.97
C ASP A 234 -0.46 19.49 -9.48
N LEU A 235 0.50 20.38 -9.15
CA LEU A 235 0.77 20.73 -7.76
C LEU A 235 -0.39 21.56 -7.17
N LEU A 236 -0.91 22.52 -7.92
CA LEU A 236 -2.08 23.31 -7.50
C LEU A 236 -3.31 22.42 -7.30
N HIS A 237 -3.51 21.45 -8.20
CA HIS A 237 -4.57 20.46 -8.05
C HIS A 237 -4.38 19.61 -6.78
N SER A 238 -3.15 19.17 -6.51
CA SER A 238 -2.82 18.42 -5.30
C SER A 238 -3.07 19.23 -4.04
N ILE A 239 -2.68 20.50 -4.01
CA ILE A 239 -2.91 21.41 -2.86
C ILE A 239 -4.42 21.55 -2.60
N ASN A 240 -5.20 21.84 -3.65
CA ASN A 240 -6.66 21.94 -3.53
C ASN A 240 -7.28 20.63 -3.04
N TYR A 241 -6.78 19.48 -3.51
CA TYR A 241 -7.21 18.19 -3.01
C TYR A 241 -6.97 18.04 -1.51
N PHE A 242 -5.77 18.40 -1.02
CA PHE A 242 -5.41 18.28 0.40
C PHE A 242 -6.17 19.27 1.30
N GLU A 243 -6.46 20.45 0.80
CA GLU A 243 -7.17 21.48 1.58
C GLU A 243 -8.67 21.24 1.67
N THR A 244 -9.27 20.70 0.62
CA THR A 244 -10.73 20.66 0.50
C THR A 244 -11.30 19.25 0.35
N LYS A 245 -10.89 18.53 -0.70
CA LYS A 245 -11.55 17.27 -1.08
C LYS A 245 -11.30 16.15 -0.07
N TYR A 246 -10.07 15.96 0.35
CA TYR A 246 -9.73 14.91 1.32
C TYR A 246 -10.43 15.15 2.66
N PHE A 247 -10.45 16.38 3.12
CA PHE A 247 -11.16 16.77 4.33
C PHE A 247 -12.67 16.52 4.21
N SER A 248 -13.30 16.97 3.10
CA SER A 248 -14.75 16.79 2.89
C SER A 248 -15.17 15.32 2.82
N GLN A 249 -14.35 14.46 2.20
CA GLN A 249 -14.61 13.02 2.17
C GLN A 249 -14.60 12.40 3.57
N LEU A 250 -13.63 12.75 4.40
CA LEU A 250 -13.57 12.25 5.78
C LEU A 250 -14.72 12.78 6.65
N ILE A 251 -15.12 14.05 6.48
CA ILE A 251 -16.29 14.63 7.14
C ILE A 251 -17.57 13.89 6.73
N ASN A 252 -17.72 13.57 5.45
CA ASN A 252 -18.85 12.78 4.96
C ASN A 252 -18.89 11.40 5.63
N ILE A 253 -17.77 10.68 5.63
CA ILE A 253 -17.65 9.38 6.31
C ILE A 253 -17.99 9.51 7.81
N ALA A 254 -17.45 10.52 8.49
CA ALA A 254 -17.72 10.76 9.91
C ALA A 254 -19.20 11.05 10.18
N GLY A 255 -19.85 11.85 9.31
CA GLY A 255 -21.27 12.14 9.39
C GLY A 255 -22.14 10.88 9.23
N VAL A 256 -21.79 10.01 8.29
CA VAL A 256 -22.47 8.72 8.09
C VAL A 256 -22.22 7.78 9.26
N CYS A 257 -21.00 7.69 9.77
CA CYS A 257 -20.69 6.89 10.95
C CYS A 257 -21.55 7.31 12.15
N ARG A 258 -21.61 8.61 12.43
CA ARG A 258 -22.47 9.16 13.51
C ARG A 258 -23.95 8.79 13.29
N LYS A 259 -24.47 8.96 12.06
CA LYS A 259 -25.87 8.61 11.75
C LYS A 259 -26.19 7.14 12.01
N HIS A 260 -25.24 6.24 11.80
CA HIS A 260 -25.39 4.80 11.98
C HIS A 260 -24.87 4.27 13.32
N ASN A 261 -24.49 5.17 14.25
CA ASN A 261 -23.90 4.81 15.54
C ASN A 261 -22.60 3.95 15.40
N ILE A 262 -21.80 4.26 14.40
CA ILE A 262 -20.52 3.59 14.12
C ILE A 262 -19.40 4.46 14.69
N LYS A 263 -18.49 3.87 15.46
CA LYS A 263 -17.28 4.56 15.92
C LYS A 263 -16.26 4.65 14.78
N LEU A 264 -15.87 5.87 14.42
CA LEU A 264 -14.83 6.11 13.41
C LEU A 264 -13.46 6.28 14.08
N VAL A 265 -12.48 5.53 13.60
CA VAL A 265 -11.07 5.59 14.02
C VAL A 265 -10.20 5.94 12.80
N LEU A 266 -9.52 7.06 12.86
CA LEU A 266 -8.56 7.48 11.84
C LEU A 266 -7.15 7.14 12.34
N ILE A 267 -6.42 6.34 11.57
CA ILE A 267 -5.07 5.90 11.91
C ILE A 267 -4.08 6.70 11.07
N LYS A 268 -3.22 7.48 11.71
CA LYS A 268 -2.16 8.22 11.03
C LYS A 268 -1.22 7.24 10.33
N GLU A 269 -1.06 7.40 9.03
CA GLU A 269 -0.23 6.52 8.24
C GLU A 269 1.24 6.81 8.53
N PRO A 270 2.02 5.80 8.97
CA PRO A 270 3.43 5.98 9.25
C PRO A 270 4.24 6.02 7.95
N TYR A 271 5.31 6.79 7.97
CA TYR A 271 6.33 6.84 6.94
C TYR A 271 7.69 6.92 7.63
N TYR A 272 8.64 6.03 7.30
CA TYR A 272 9.93 6.09 7.96
C TYR A 272 10.66 7.40 7.69
N LEU A 273 11.01 8.08 8.76
CA LEU A 273 11.73 9.35 8.75
C LEU A 273 12.80 9.35 9.83
N ASP A 274 13.83 10.14 9.61
CA ASP A 274 14.75 10.52 10.67
C ASP A 274 14.02 11.24 11.81
N VAL A 275 14.36 10.92 13.06
CA VAL A 275 13.70 11.44 14.26
C VAL A 275 13.69 12.97 14.31
N ASN A 276 14.81 13.61 13.92
CA ASN A 276 14.90 15.06 13.94
C ASN A 276 13.95 15.70 12.92
N PHE A 277 13.87 15.09 11.72
CA PHE A 277 12.98 15.57 10.67
C PHE A 277 11.51 15.38 11.05
N GLN A 278 11.18 14.29 11.74
CA GLN A 278 9.84 14.05 12.26
C GLN A 278 9.41 15.07 13.31
N ASN A 279 10.30 15.36 14.28
CA ASN A 279 10.04 16.37 15.30
C ASN A 279 9.79 17.75 14.65
N LYS A 280 10.56 18.08 13.60
CA LYS A 280 10.33 19.26 12.77
C LYS A 280 8.94 19.24 12.12
N LEU A 281 8.51 18.12 11.53
CA LEU A 281 7.17 18.01 10.92
C LEU A 281 6.04 18.11 11.94
N LYS A 282 6.20 17.49 13.10
CA LYS A 282 5.20 17.54 14.18
C LYS A 282 4.95 18.95 14.70
N SER A 283 6.00 19.78 14.75
CA SER A 283 5.90 21.17 15.21
C SER A 283 5.22 22.11 14.21
N LEU A 284 5.10 21.73 12.93
CA LEU A 284 4.47 22.54 11.90
C LEU A 284 2.96 22.36 11.88
N ASP A 285 2.23 23.44 11.67
CA ASP A 285 0.81 23.38 11.34
C ASP A 285 0.59 23.00 9.85
N LYS A 286 -0.66 22.76 9.46
CA LYS A 286 -1.01 22.37 8.09
C LYS A 286 -0.65 23.45 7.07
N LYS A 287 -0.82 24.73 7.41
CA LYS A 287 -0.48 25.87 6.55
C LYS A 287 1.02 25.97 6.28
N ASP A 288 1.83 25.73 7.31
CA ASP A 288 3.29 25.70 7.17
C ASP A 288 3.76 24.49 6.36
N LEU A 289 3.11 23.32 6.53
CA LEU A 289 3.38 22.14 5.71
C LEU A 289 3.04 22.38 4.24
N LEU A 290 1.93 23.05 3.93
CA LEU A 290 1.56 23.42 2.56
C LEU A 290 2.58 24.39 1.94
N LYS A 291 3.04 25.41 2.69
CA LYS A 291 4.11 26.30 2.23
C LYS A 291 5.40 25.53 1.93
N ARG A 292 5.76 24.55 2.78
CA ARG A 292 6.93 23.71 2.54
C ARG A 292 6.74 22.77 1.36
N LEU A 293 5.54 22.25 1.16
CA LEU A 293 5.22 21.46 -0.03
C LEU A 293 5.42 22.27 -1.32
N ILE A 294 5.02 23.52 -1.34
CA ILE A 294 5.24 24.40 -2.50
C ILE A 294 6.75 24.64 -2.75
N ASN A 295 7.53 24.74 -1.69
CA ASN A 295 8.95 25.05 -1.74
C ASN A 295 9.86 23.84 -1.41
N TYR A 296 9.36 22.59 -1.51
CA TYR A 296 10.10 21.41 -1.02
C TYR A 296 11.47 21.22 -1.66
N GLN A 297 11.67 21.71 -2.89
CA GLN A 297 12.95 21.64 -3.59
C GLN A 297 14.06 22.48 -2.92
N SER A 298 13.68 23.52 -2.15
CA SER A 298 14.63 24.36 -1.43
C SER A 298 15.08 23.76 -0.09
N ASP A 299 14.38 22.76 0.43
CA ASP A 299 14.74 22.11 1.69
C ASP A 299 16.04 21.29 1.56
N ASN A 300 16.87 21.39 2.58
CA ASN A 300 18.12 20.64 2.65
C ASN A 300 17.86 19.18 3.12
N TYR A 301 17.44 18.33 2.19
CA TYR A 301 17.20 16.89 2.42
C TYR A 301 17.86 16.08 1.31
N SER A 302 18.48 14.97 1.66
CA SER A 302 19.29 14.15 0.76
C SER A 302 18.53 13.55 -0.42
N ASP A 303 17.22 13.28 -0.24
CA ASP A 303 16.35 12.73 -1.28
C ASP A 303 15.10 13.61 -1.48
N LYS A 304 15.24 14.61 -2.32
CA LYS A 304 14.18 15.58 -2.59
C LYS A 304 12.91 14.97 -3.15
N SER A 305 13.02 13.83 -3.86
CA SER A 305 11.84 13.13 -4.39
C SER A 305 10.94 12.59 -3.28
N LYS A 306 11.51 12.27 -2.13
CA LYS A 306 10.74 11.83 -0.96
C LYS A 306 10.05 12.96 -0.22
N LEU A 307 10.59 14.18 -0.28
CA LEU A 307 10.03 15.32 0.46
C LEU A 307 8.58 15.62 0.07
N PHE A 308 8.26 15.50 -1.21
CA PHE A 308 6.88 15.65 -1.67
C PHE A 308 5.94 14.69 -0.92
N TRP A 309 6.30 13.41 -0.88
CA TRP A 309 5.50 12.37 -0.21
C TRP A 309 5.45 12.56 1.29
N ILE A 310 6.54 13.00 1.89
CA ILE A 310 6.65 13.27 3.31
C ILE A 310 5.73 14.42 3.72
N TYR A 311 5.78 15.55 3.01
CA TYR A 311 4.94 16.70 3.32
C TYR A 311 3.46 16.41 3.08
N THR A 312 3.12 15.74 1.98
CA THR A 312 1.72 15.38 1.70
C THR A 312 1.18 14.42 2.75
N ASN A 313 1.94 13.41 3.17
CA ASN A 313 1.51 12.52 4.25
C ASN A 313 1.33 13.26 5.59
N ALA A 314 2.24 14.18 5.91
CA ALA A 314 2.13 15.01 7.12
C ALA A 314 0.88 15.91 7.08
N ILE A 315 0.57 16.52 5.92
CA ILE A 315 -0.65 17.31 5.72
C ILE A 315 -1.91 16.47 5.95
N LEU A 316 -1.96 15.26 5.38
CA LEU A 316 -3.11 14.36 5.53
C LEU A 316 -3.26 13.87 6.98
N ASN A 317 -2.15 13.59 7.67
CA ASN A 317 -2.18 13.25 9.10
C ASN A 317 -2.69 14.42 9.96
N LYS A 318 -2.34 15.68 9.63
CA LYS A 318 -2.89 16.87 10.32
C LYS A 318 -4.39 17.05 10.05
N THR A 319 -4.86 16.67 8.87
CA THR A 319 -6.31 16.67 8.58
C THR A 319 -7.09 15.76 9.52
N PHE A 320 -6.51 14.65 10.00
CA PHE A 320 -7.15 13.83 11.03
C PHE A 320 -7.31 14.56 12.36
N ASP A 321 -6.29 15.33 12.78
CA ASP A 321 -6.36 16.16 13.98
C ASP A 321 -7.43 17.26 13.85
N GLU A 322 -7.54 17.89 12.67
CA GLU A 322 -8.60 18.86 12.37
C GLU A 322 -10.00 18.25 12.49
N ILE A 323 -10.20 17.06 11.91
CA ILE A 323 -11.48 16.35 12.01
C ILE A 323 -11.82 16.01 13.46
N LYS A 324 -10.86 15.53 14.25
CA LYS A 324 -11.06 15.26 15.66
C LYS A 324 -11.44 16.52 16.44
N SER A 325 -10.87 17.66 16.09
CA SER A 325 -11.17 18.94 16.78
C SER A 325 -12.61 19.42 16.59
N ILE A 326 -13.22 19.12 15.44
CA ILE A 326 -14.62 19.48 15.13
C ILE A 326 -15.61 18.35 15.42
N ASN A 327 -15.14 17.12 15.58
CA ASN A 327 -15.95 15.96 15.93
C ASN A 327 -15.20 15.09 16.95
N ASN A 328 -15.48 15.33 18.22
CA ASN A 328 -14.84 14.64 19.34
C ASN A 328 -15.18 13.14 19.45
N GLU A 329 -16.21 12.68 18.72
CA GLU A 329 -16.54 11.25 18.63
C GLU A 329 -15.55 10.47 17.76
N VAL A 330 -14.80 11.16 16.89
CA VAL A 330 -13.76 10.55 16.07
C VAL A 330 -12.51 10.28 16.90
N ILE A 331 -12.02 9.05 16.86
CA ILE A 331 -10.77 8.66 17.48
C ILE A 331 -9.64 8.83 16.46
N VAL A 332 -8.53 9.44 16.87
CA VAL A 332 -7.30 9.50 16.07
C VAL A 332 -6.23 8.70 16.78
N VAL A 333 -5.69 7.69 16.09
CA VAL A 333 -4.59 6.84 16.55
C VAL A 333 -3.31 7.26 15.85
N ASP A 334 -2.26 7.53 16.63
CA ASP A 334 -0.95 7.93 16.09
C ASP A 334 0.14 6.91 16.46
N PRO A 335 0.32 5.84 15.67
CA PRO A 335 1.34 4.84 15.93
C PRO A 335 2.76 5.34 15.66
N THR A 336 2.89 6.52 15.03
CA THR A 336 4.19 7.06 14.61
C THR A 336 5.11 7.36 15.79
N VAL A 337 4.56 7.65 16.97
CA VAL A 337 5.34 7.90 18.19
C VAL A 337 6.21 6.69 18.55
N ARG A 338 5.63 5.48 18.55
CA ARG A 338 6.35 4.24 18.88
C ARG A 338 7.18 3.70 17.73
N LEU A 339 6.72 3.87 16.48
CA LEU A 339 7.43 3.36 15.30
C LEU A 339 8.74 4.08 15.02
N TYR A 340 8.91 5.29 15.56
CA TYR A 340 10.06 6.13 15.25
C TYR A 340 11.18 6.09 16.31
N ASP A 341 10.94 5.43 17.44
CA ASP A 341 11.94 5.32 18.51
C ASP A 341 13.09 4.34 18.18
N LYS A 342 12.95 3.56 17.11
CA LYS A 342 13.88 2.49 16.74
C LYS A 342 14.37 2.62 15.30
N LYS A 343 15.36 1.79 14.96
CA LYS A 343 15.87 1.72 13.59
C LYS A 343 14.78 1.27 12.61
N LYS A 344 14.89 1.74 11.36
CA LYS A 344 13.96 1.44 10.26
C LYS A 344 13.66 -0.06 10.13
N GLU A 345 14.69 -0.89 10.19
CA GLU A 345 14.62 -2.33 9.98
C GLU A 345 13.75 -3.05 11.01
N ASN A 346 13.49 -2.41 12.14
CA ASN A 346 12.68 -3.02 13.19
C ASN A 346 11.19 -2.99 12.90
N TYR A 347 10.71 -2.00 12.12
CA TYR A 347 9.27 -1.78 11.93
C TYR A 347 8.84 -1.59 10.49
N PHE A 348 9.79 -1.30 9.60
CA PHE A 348 9.49 -1.02 8.21
C PHE A 348 10.17 -2.00 7.27
N THR A 349 9.54 -2.26 6.15
CA THR A 349 10.20 -2.92 5.02
C THR A 349 11.28 -2.00 4.43
N ILE A 350 12.13 -2.53 3.56
CA ILE A 350 13.27 -1.80 2.98
C ILE A 350 12.84 -0.49 2.29
N ASP A 351 11.63 -0.44 1.74
CA ASP A 351 11.11 0.75 1.07
C ASP A 351 10.83 1.92 2.04
N GLY A 352 10.74 1.64 3.35
CA GLY A 352 10.44 2.62 4.39
C GLY A 352 9.01 3.14 4.40
N ASN A 353 8.14 2.53 3.61
CA ASN A 353 6.75 2.95 3.44
C ASN A 353 5.76 1.92 3.94
N HIS A 354 6.13 0.65 3.90
CA HIS A 354 5.29 -0.43 4.38
C HIS A 354 5.82 -0.96 5.70
N LEU A 355 4.91 -1.42 6.52
CA LEU A 355 5.24 -2.02 7.81
C LEU A 355 5.60 -3.49 7.61
N ASN A 356 6.60 -3.97 8.34
CA ASN A 356 6.83 -5.39 8.57
C ASN A 356 5.87 -5.92 9.66
N SER A 357 6.01 -7.18 10.08
CA SER A 357 5.13 -7.78 11.09
C SER A 357 5.17 -7.03 12.41
N GLU A 358 6.35 -6.63 12.89
CA GLU A 358 6.54 -5.89 14.12
C GLU A 358 5.92 -4.48 14.06
N GLY A 359 6.02 -3.82 12.90
CA GLY A 359 5.36 -2.53 12.68
C GLY A 359 3.83 -2.65 12.71
N HIS A 360 3.29 -3.73 12.16
CA HIS A 360 1.86 -4.01 12.25
C HIS A 360 1.41 -4.32 13.67
N GLU A 361 2.25 -4.96 14.50
CA GLU A 361 1.97 -5.18 15.92
C GLU A 361 1.86 -3.85 16.67
N VAL A 362 2.78 -2.90 16.43
CA VAL A 362 2.69 -1.57 17.03
C VAL A 362 1.38 -0.86 16.68
N VAL A 363 0.97 -0.90 15.41
CA VAL A 363 -0.32 -0.30 15.00
C VAL A 363 -1.51 -0.99 15.67
N ALA A 364 -1.48 -2.32 15.75
CA ALA A 364 -2.55 -3.10 16.40
C ALA A 364 -2.66 -2.78 17.89
N ASP A 365 -1.52 -2.62 18.58
CA ASP A 365 -1.47 -2.25 19.99
C ASP A 365 -2.09 -0.87 20.25
N GLU A 366 -1.62 0.14 19.52
CA GLU A 366 -2.13 1.50 19.67
C GLU A 366 -3.64 1.58 19.35
N LEU A 367 -4.06 0.85 18.31
CA LEU A 367 -5.47 0.75 17.95
C LEU A 367 -6.27 0.06 19.05
N TYR A 368 -5.82 -1.10 19.54
CA TYR A 368 -6.47 -1.85 20.60
C TYR A 368 -6.65 -0.99 21.86
N MET A 369 -5.59 -0.33 22.35
CA MET A 369 -5.64 0.54 23.50
C MET A 369 -6.64 1.70 23.32
N SER A 370 -6.77 2.20 22.09
CA SER A 370 -7.67 3.31 21.78
C SER A 370 -9.14 2.93 21.70
N ILE A 371 -9.45 1.65 21.43
CA ILE A 371 -10.83 1.17 21.25
C ILE A 371 -11.31 0.20 22.34
N LYS A 372 -10.44 -0.25 23.25
CA LYS A 372 -10.74 -1.27 24.26
C LYS A 372 -12.01 -0.96 25.07
N SER A 373 -12.29 0.30 25.36
CA SER A 373 -13.48 0.71 26.11
C SER A 373 -14.80 0.59 25.32
N PHE A 374 -14.73 0.27 24.02
CA PHE A 374 -15.89 0.10 23.14
C PHE A 374 -16.12 -1.36 22.73
N LEU A 375 -15.25 -2.28 23.21
CA LEU A 375 -15.36 -3.70 22.97
C LEU A 375 -16.14 -4.37 24.09
#